data_2ecf841de08b981d0fe3945ad73dc722
#
_entry.id   2ecf841de08b981d0fe3945ad73dc722
#
_cell.length_a   1.000
_cell.length_b   1.000
_cell.length_c   1.000
_cell.angle_alpha   90.00
_cell.angle_beta   90.00
_cell.angle_gamma   90.00
#
_symmetry.space_group_name_H-M   'P 1'
#
loop_
_entity.id
_entity.type
_entity.pdbx_description
1 polymer ?
#
loop_
_entity_poly.entity_id
_entity_poly.type
_entity_poly.pdbx_seq_one_letter_code
_entity_poly.pdbx_strand_id
1 'polypeptide(L)'
;MSRQERIKHAYATYHIIQRGNEQRDIFMSDSDRHLYLNLLRRTKQKYQFLLHAYCLMSNHVHLIINDNGHDISLIMKSLSTSYAVNFNKKHQRVGHLFQGRFRSELVTDDSYLLELSRYIHNNPVKANMVSDPTNYQWSSYNHYIGLTYNELVDEDLILAQFSMQIDQAKNLYRSFVLKDEEADRTFLDIDENEQEINGDRIAIECQRGEQIVMEMAASRQLDVERFLRNRLNRNAAIWELKQQTSLPLKEIGKICGNLSESRVSHI
;
A
#
# COMPACT_ATOMS: atom_id res chain seq x y z
N MET A 1 -9.03 8.76 13.19
CA MET A 1 -7.90 9.45 12.51
C MET A 1 -8.45 10.32 11.40
N SER A 2 -8.16 11.62 11.43
CA SER A 2 -8.35 12.50 10.28
C SER A 2 -7.51 11.93 9.13
N ARG A 3 -8.14 11.68 7.98
CA ARG A 3 -7.45 11.21 6.77
C ARG A 3 -6.51 12.32 6.33
N GLN A 4 -5.20 12.08 6.40
CA GLN A 4 -4.24 13.00 5.79
C GLN A 4 -4.56 13.13 4.30
N GLU A 5 -4.67 14.34 3.85
CA GLU A 5 -4.82 14.67 2.43
C GLU A 5 -3.52 14.27 1.71
N ARG A 6 -3.64 13.59 0.56
CA ARG A 6 -2.46 13.31 -0.24
C ARG A 6 -1.91 14.58 -0.84
N ILE A 7 -0.61 14.74 -0.76
CA ILE A 7 0.09 15.79 -1.52
C ILE A 7 -0.07 15.42 -3.00
N LYS A 8 -0.77 16.28 -3.75
CA LYS A 8 -0.99 16.13 -5.19
C LYS A 8 -0.10 17.13 -5.91
N HIS A 9 0.79 16.63 -6.72
CA HIS A 9 1.57 17.43 -7.66
C HIS A 9 1.15 17.03 -9.06
N ALA A 10 0.84 17.98 -9.93
CA ALA A 10 0.57 17.70 -11.33
C ALA A 10 1.86 17.21 -12.02
N TYR A 11 1.73 16.24 -12.90
CA TYR A 11 2.84 15.60 -13.62
C TYR A 11 3.85 14.91 -12.71
N ALA A 12 3.39 14.42 -11.57
CA ALA A 12 4.24 13.75 -10.60
C ALA A 12 4.31 12.24 -10.84
N THR A 13 5.48 11.67 -10.52
CA THR A 13 5.70 10.23 -10.53
C THR A 13 5.52 9.68 -9.11
N TYR A 14 4.77 8.59 -9.00
CA TYR A 14 4.45 7.96 -7.73
C TYR A 14 4.85 6.51 -7.72
N HIS A 15 5.45 6.05 -6.62
CA HIS A 15 5.44 4.65 -6.24
C HIS A 15 4.09 4.32 -5.63
N ILE A 16 3.40 3.34 -6.17
CA ILE A 16 2.09 2.90 -5.72
C ILE A 16 2.19 1.47 -5.20
N ILE A 17 1.66 1.25 -4.00
CA ILE A 17 1.44 -0.09 -3.46
C ILE A 17 -0.03 -0.29 -3.13
N GLN A 18 -0.55 -1.46 -3.48
CA GLN A 18 -1.88 -1.86 -3.09
C GLN A 18 -1.90 -3.34 -2.67
N ARG A 19 -2.32 -3.61 -1.44
CA ARG A 19 -2.27 -4.92 -0.79
C ARG A 19 -3.66 -5.51 -0.58
N GLY A 20 -3.73 -6.82 -0.60
CA GLY A 20 -4.91 -7.58 -0.20
C GLY A 20 -5.28 -7.42 1.27
N ASN A 21 -6.59 -7.43 1.55
CA ASN A 21 -7.08 -7.38 2.92
C ASN A 21 -6.59 -8.59 3.71
N GLU A 22 -6.13 -8.37 4.96
CA GLU A 22 -5.55 -9.43 5.81
C GLU A 22 -4.39 -10.18 5.13
N GLN A 23 -3.61 -9.50 4.28
CA GLN A 23 -2.50 -10.07 3.51
C GLN A 23 -2.89 -11.19 2.53
N ARG A 24 -4.19 -11.39 2.28
CA ARG A 24 -4.68 -12.44 1.38
C ARG A 24 -4.29 -12.17 -0.06
N ASP A 25 -4.15 -13.25 -0.80
CA ASP A 25 -3.87 -13.19 -2.22
C ASP A 25 -4.94 -12.41 -2.98
N ILE A 26 -4.49 -11.49 -3.80
CA ILE A 26 -5.31 -10.75 -4.76
C ILE A 26 -5.20 -11.33 -6.17
N PHE A 27 -4.31 -12.29 -6.37
CA PHE A 27 -4.17 -13.07 -7.59
C PHE A 27 -4.13 -14.57 -7.25
N MET A 28 -5.23 -15.26 -7.45
CA MET A 28 -5.34 -16.70 -7.19
C MET A 28 -4.97 -17.55 -8.44
N SER A 29 -4.84 -16.89 -9.60
CA SER A 29 -4.52 -17.54 -10.88
C SER A 29 -3.91 -16.54 -11.86
N ASP A 30 -3.28 -17.06 -12.91
CA ASP A 30 -2.75 -16.25 -14.00
C ASP A 30 -3.84 -15.44 -14.72
N SER A 31 -5.05 -15.98 -14.79
CA SER A 31 -6.18 -15.24 -15.38
C SER A 31 -6.59 -14.02 -14.55
N ASP A 32 -6.30 -13.98 -13.24
CA ASP A 32 -6.51 -12.79 -12.42
C ASP A 32 -5.46 -11.72 -12.73
N ARG A 33 -4.19 -12.12 -12.92
CA ARG A 33 -3.13 -11.21 -13.33
C ARG A 33 -3.37 -10.63 -14.73
N HIS A 34 -3.80 -11.46 -15.67
CA HIS A 34 -4.22 -10.99 -16.99
C HIS A 34 -5.40 -10.02 -16.91
N LEU A 35 -6.39 -10.30 -16.09
CA LEU A 35 -7.52 -9.38 -15.85
C LEU A 35 -7.02 -8.04 -15.31
N TYR A 36 -6.11 -8.06 -14.33
CA TYR A 36 -5.54 -6.83 -13.76
C TYR A 36 -4.79 -6.00 -14.82
N LEU A 37 -3.90 -6.62 -15.60
CA LEU A 37 -3.16 -5.96 -16.66
C LEU A 37 -4.09 -5.40 -17.75
N ASN A 38 -5.17 -6.11 -18.10
CA ASN A 38 -6.16 -5.60 -19.05
C ASN A 38 -6.92 -4.38 -18.50
N LEU A 39 -7.27 -4.38 -17.22
CA LEU A 39 -7.90 -3.24 -16.56
C LEU A 39 -6.93 -2.06 -16.42
N LEU A 40 -5.66 -2.35 -16.13
CA LEU A 40 -4.60 -1.33 -16.08
C LEU A 40 -4.42 -0.66 -17.45
N ARG A 41 -4.39 -1.44 -18.55
CA ARG A 41 -4.36 -0.92 -19.93
C ARG A 41 -5.55 -0.01 -20.23
N ARG A 42 -6.77 -0.45 -19.94
CA ARG A 42 -7.97 0.36 -20.13
C ARG A 42 -7.95 1.64 -19.30
N THR A 43 -7.45 1.56 -18.08
CA THR A 43 -7.32 2.72 -17.20
C THR A 43 -6.26 3.69 -17.73
N LYS A 44 -5.13 3.18 -18.23
CA LYS A 44 -4.10 3.99 -18.91
C LYS A 44 -4.65 4.70 -20.13
N GLN A 45 -5.41 3.99 -20.98
CA GLN A 45 -6.07 4.61 -22.15
C GLN A 45 -7.08 5.70 -21.75
N LYS A 46 -7.80 5.52 -20.66
CA LYS A 46 -8.79 6.50 -20.18
C LYS A 46 -8.16 7.76 -19.58
N TYR A 47 -7.12 7.60 -18.78
CA TYR A 47 -6.51 8.70 -18.02
C TYR A 47 -5.17 9.17 -18.60
N GLN A 48 -4.65 8.52 -19.63
CA GLN A 48 -3.41 8.90 -20.33
C GLN A 48 -2.20 9.07 -19.41
N PHE A 49 -2.15 8.34 -18.27
CA PHE A 49 -0.99 8.32 -17.40
C PHE A 49 0.16 7.49 -18.01
N LEU A 50 1.39 7.71 -17.53
CA LEU A 50 2.54 6.89 -17.92
C LEU A 50 2.78 5.80 -16.86
N LEU A 51 3.04 4.58 -17.32
CA LEU A 51 3.39 3.44 -16.45
C LEU A 51 4.85 3.07 -16.67
N HIS A 52 5.71 3.46 -15.76
CA HIS A 52 7.15 3.20 -15.91
C HIS A 52 7.53 1.78 -15.47
N ALA A 53 6.98 1.24 -14.40
CA ALA A 53 7.25 -0.13 -13.99
C ALA A 53 6.06 -0.74 -13.25
N TYR A 54 6.00 -2.09 -13.25
CA TYR A 54 5.08 -2.82 -12.39
C TYR A 54 5.64 -4.17 -11.95
N CYS A 55 5.13 -4.67 -10.83
CA CYS A 55 5.29 -6.04 -10.37
C CYS A 55 4.01 -6.50 -9.67
N LEU A 56 3.41 -7.61 -10.14
CA LEU A 56 2.20 -8.19 -9.59
C LEU A 56 2.57 -9.38 -8.69
N MET A 57 2.77 -9.13 -7.39
CA MET A 57 3.02 -10.18 -6.39
C MET A 57 1.73 -10.92 -6.08
N SER A 58 1.77 -12.01 -5.30
CA SER A 58 0.55 -12.79 -4.99
C SER A 58 -0.51 -11.97 -4.28
N ASN A 59 -0.11 -11.22 -3.26
CA ASN A 59 -1.02 -10.50 -2.35
C ASN A 59 -0.95 -8.97 -2.46
N HIS A 60 -0.10 -8.44 -3.34
CA HIS A 60 0.04 -6.99 -3.55
C HIS A 60 0.56 -6.66 -4.94
N VAL A 61 0.54 -5.38 -5.27
CA VAL A 61 1.12 -4.83 -6.51
C VAL A 61 2.00 -3.65 -6.21
N HIS A 62 3.08 -3.51 -6.97
CA HIS A 62 3.89 -2.31 -7.08
C HIS A 62 3.73 -1.71 -8.47
N LEU A 63 3.52 -0.39 -8.54
CA LEU A 63 3.43 0.37 -9.79
C LEU A 63 4.28 1.63 -9.67
N ILE A 64 4.97 2.02 -10.73
CA ILE A 64 5.52 3.37 -10.89
C ILE A 64 4.67 4.07 -11.94
N ILE A 65 3.90 5.07 -11.50
CA ILE A 65 2.96 5.81 -12.35
C ILE A 65 3.31 7.29 -12.34
N ASN A 66 3.52 7.87 -13.52
CA ASN A 66 3.43 9.33 -13.69
C ASN A 66 1.99 9.69 -14.03
N ASP A 67 1.39 10.58 -13.25
CA ASP A 67 -0.03 10.92 -13.35
C ASP A 67 -0.39 11.73 -14.61
N ASN A 68 0.62 12.25 -15.31
CA ASN A 68 0.48 13.07 -16.52
C ASN A 68 -0.57 14.19 -16.36
N GLY A 69 -0.61 14.81 -15.16
CA GLY A 69 -1.53 15.90 -14.82
C GLY A 69 -2.92 15.45 -14.36
N HIS A 70 -3.18 14.16 -14.24
CA HIS A 70 -4.45 13.61 -13.76
C HIS A 70 -4.39 13.31 -12.25
N ASP A 71 -5.56 13.18 -11.62
CA ASP A 71 -5.64 12.80 -10.21
C ASP A 71 -5.31 11.31 -10.01
N ILE A 72 -4.17 11.00 -9.42
CA ILE A 72 -3.74 9.63 -9.10
C ILE A 72 -4.80 8.88 -8.28
N SER A 73 -5.59 9.57 -7.45
CA SER A 73 -6.66 8.95 -6.68
C SER A 73 -7.82 8.47 -7.56
N LEU A 74 -8.13 9.19 -8.64
CA LEU A 74 -9.15 8.77 -9.61
C LEU A 74 -8.66 7.61 -10.47
N ILE A 75 -7.39 7.64 -10.89
CA ILE A 75 -6.74 6.55 -11.63
C ILE A 75 -6.85 5.26 -10.82
N MET A 76 -6.33 5.28 -9.59
CA MET A 76 -6.28 4.11 -8.73
C MET A 76 -7.67 3.66 -8.25
N LYS A 77 -8.61 4.58 -8.00
CA LYS A 77 -10.00 4.25 -7.70
C LYS A 77 -10.65 3.48 -8.85
N SER A 78 -10.44 3.94 -10.09
CA SER A 78 -10.99 3.29 -11.29
C SER A 78 -10.46 1.86 -11.44
N LEU A 79 -9.13 1.68 -11.37
CA LEU A 79 -8.47 0.39 -11.49
C LEU A 79 -8.89 -0.57 -10.36
N SER A 80 -8.73 -0.15 -9.11
CA SER A 80 -8.97 -0.99 -7.93
C SER A 80 -10.42 -1.44 -7.81
N THR A 81 -11.37 -0.52 -8.06
CA THR A 81 -12.80 -0.86 -7.99
C THR A 81 -13.15 -1.86 -9.09
N SER A 82 -12.70 -1.61 -10.34
CA SER A 82 -12.97 -2.51 -11.45
C SER A 82 -12.38 -3.90 -11.20
N TYR A 83 -11.15 -3.96 -10.67
CA TYR A 83 -10.53 -5.24 -10.36
C TYR A 83 -11.26 -5.98 -9.23
N ALA A 84 -11.53 -5.31 -8.11
CA ALA A 84 -12.19 -5.92 -6.96
C ALA A 84 -13.58 -6.48 -7.30
N VAL A 85 -14.39 -5.75 -8.10
CA VAL A 85 -15.71 -6.22 -8.54
C VAL A 85 -15.59 -7.50 -9.38
N ASN A 86 -14.68 -7.51 -10.37
CA ASN A 86 -14.50 -8.68 -11.24
C ASN A 86 -13.90 -9.88 -10.49
N PHE A 87 -12.91 -9.64 -9.62
CA PHE A 87 -12.30 -10.68 -8.79
C PHE A 87 -13.33 -11.31 -7.85
N ASN A 88 -14.08 -10.51 -7.09
CA ASN A 88 -15.10 -10.99 -6.18
C ASN A 88 -16.20 -11.78 -6.91
N LYS A 89 -16.64 -11.30 -8.08
CA LYS A 89 -17.61 -12.02 -8.92
C LYS A 89 -17.07 -13.38 -9.38
N LYS A 90 -15.82 -13.42 -9.88
CA LYS A 90 -15.18 -14.64 -10.37
C LYS A 90 -15.00 -15.68 -9.27
N HIS A 91 -14.56 -15.24 -8.09
CA HIS A 91 -14.22 -16.12 -6.96
C HIS A 91 -15.37 -16.25 -5.93
N GLN A 92 -16.59 -15.78 -6.27
CA GLN A 92 -17.80 -15.84 -5.40
C GLN A 92 -17.53 -15.30 -3.99
N ARG A 93 -16.75 -14.18 -3.90
CA ARG A 93 -16.37 -13.56 -2.63
C ARG A 93 -17.23 -12.34 -2.32
N VAL A 94 -17.39 -12.09 -1.02
CA VAL A 94 -18.04 -10.89 -0.47
C VAL A 94 -17.04 -10.12 0.39
N GLY A 95 -17.18 -8.80 0.44
CA GLY A 95 -16.33 -7.93 1.24
C GLY A 95 -15.18 -7.29 0.46
N HIS A 96 -14.31 -6.59 1.20
CA HIS A 96 -13.21 -5.84 0.62
C HIS A 96 -12.10 -6.78 0.13
N LEU A 97 -11.63 -6.56 -1.11
CA LEU A 97 -10.47 -7.27 -1.65
C LEU A 97 -9.17 -6.64 -1.12
N PHE A 98 -9.10 -5.32 -1.13
CA PHE A 98 -7.91 -4.57 -0.74
C PHE A 98 -7.99 -4.07 0.70
N GLN A 99 -6.84 -3.97 1.36
CA GLN A 99 -6.68 -3.38 2.68
C GLN A 99 -6.74 -1.85 2.59
N GLY A 100 -7.96 -1.31 2.55
CA GLY A 100 -8.16 0.13 2.44
C GLY A 100 -7.78 0.71 1.09
N ARG A 101 -7.27 1.95 1.11
CA ARG A 101 -6.79 2.65 -0.10
C ARG A 101 -5.36 2.23 -0.43
N PHE A 102 -4.94 2.41 -1.70
CA PHE A 102 -3.54 2.28 -2.08
C PHE A 102 -2.65 3.24 -1.27
N ARG A 103 -1.40 2.86 -1.04
CA ARG A 103 -0.33 3.73 -0.52
C ARG A 103 0.39 4.36 -1.71
N SER A 104 0.88 5.58 -1.54
CA SER A 104 1.65 6.27 -2.58
C SER A 104 2.76 7.09 -1.97
N GLU A 105 3.92 7.06 -2.59
CA GLU A 105 5.09 7.87 -2.27
C GLU A 105 5.52 8.63 -3.51
N LEU A 106 5.89 9.88 -3.34
CA LEU A 106 6.36 10.72 -4.43
C LEU A 106 7.79 10.35 -4.81
N VAL A 107 8.04 10.12 -6.09
CA VAL A 107 9.39 9.95 -6.64
C VAL A 107 10.00 11.34 -6.85
N THR A 108 11.04 11.65 -6.11
CA THR A 108 11.56 13.02 -6.00
C THR A 108 12.68 13.35 -6.97
N ASP A 109 13.39 12.33 -7.45
CA ASP A 109 14.56 12.49 -8.32
C ASP A 109 14.81 11.23 -9.17
N ASP A 110 15.67 11.38 -10.18
CA ASP A 110 16.00 10.32 -11.13
C ASP A 110 16.74 9.14 -10.47
N SER A 111 17.62 9.41 -9.50
CA SER A 111 18.31 8.36 -8.74
C SER A 111 17.31 7.52 -7.97
N TYR A 112 16.32 8.17 -7.34
CA TYR A 112 15.24 7.47 -6.66
C TYR A 112 14.40 6.62 -7.63
N LEU A 113 14.09 7.14 -8.81
CA LEU A 113 13.35 6.41 -9.85
C LEU A 113 14.09 5.14 -10.29
N LEU A 114 15.40 5.24 -10.54
CA LEU A 114 16.23 4.10 -10.94
C LEU A 114 16.26 3.02 -9.86
N GLU A 115 16.61 3.40 -8.64
CA GLU A 115 16.68 2.47 -7.51
C GLU A 115 15.32 1.82 -7.22
N LEU A 116 14.24 2.58 -7.32
CA LEU A 116 12.88 2.08 -7.17
C LEU A 116 12.51 1.07 -8.26
N SER A 117 12.92 1.33 -9.50
CA SER A 117 12.67 0.39 -10.60
C SER A 117 13.43 -0.94 -10.39
N ARG A 118 14.68 -0.88 -9.93
CA ARG A 118 15.49 -2.04 -9.52
C ARG A 118 14.82 -2.81 -8.39
N TYR A 119 14.40 -2.10 -7.34
CA TYR A 119 13.69 -2.66 -6.22
C TYR A 119 12.44 -3.43 -6.64
N ILE A 120 11.57 -2.82 -7.45
CA ILE A 120 10.32 -3.43 -7.93
C ILE A 120 10.58 -4.68 -8.77
N HIS A 121 11.58 -4.64 -9.66
CA HIS A 121 11.91 -5.77 -10.52
C HIS A 121 12.57 -6.93 -9.76
N ASN A 122 13.28 -6.65 -8.65
CA ASN A 122 13.86 -7.67 -7.77
C ASN A 122 12.92 -8.15 -6.67
N ASN A 123 11.73 -7.57 -6.52
CA ASN A 123 10.78 -7.95 -5.46
C ASN A 123 10.45 -9.46 -5.46
N PRO A 124 10.21 -10.13 -6.62
CA PRO A 124 9.98 -11.57 -6.65
C PRO A 124 11.18 -12.41 -6.20
N VAL A 125 12.40 -11.93 -6.44
CA VAL A 125 13.65 -12.61 -5.97
C VAL A 125 13.77 -12.44 -4.46
N LYS A 126 13.58 -11.23 -3.94
CA LYS A 126 13.58 -10.94 -2.48
C LYS A 126 12.54 -11.76 -1.73
N ALA A 127 11.38 -11.96 -2.34
CA ALA A 127 10.31 -12.81 -1.80
C ALA A 127 10.54 -14.32 -2.00
N ASN A 128 11.70 -14.75 -2.50
CA ASN A 128 12.04 -16.14 -2.79
C ASN A 128 11.04 -16.87 -3.73
N MET A 129 10.32 -16.12 -4.58
CA MET A 129 9.39 -16.70 -5.56
C MET A 129 10.12 -17.24 -6.78
N VAL A 130 11.23 -16.61 -7.15
CA VAL A 130 12.14 -16.99 -8.24
C VAL A 130 13.59 -16.68 -7.84
N SER A 131 14.56 -17.34 -8.48
CA SER A 131 15.99 -17.10 -8.26
C SER A 131 16.56 -15.99 -9.15
N ASP A 132 15.88 -15.65 -10.24
CA ASP A 132 16.28 -14.64 -11.22
C ASP A 132 15.02 -13.89 -11.65
N PRO A 133 15.05 -12.53 -11.71
CA PRO A 133 13.87 -11.74 -12.06
C PRO A 133 13.35 -12.01 -13.48
N THR A 134 14.18 -12.55 -14.39
CA THR A 134 13.75 -12.97 -15.73
C THR A 134 12.72 -14.09 -15.71
N ASN A 135 12.73 -14.91 -14.64
CA ASN A 135 11.80 -16.03 -14.47
C ASN A 135 10.42 -15.58 -13.95
N TYR A 136 10.25 -14.28 -13.64
CA TYR A 136 8.99 -13.76 -13.15
C TYR A 136 8.24 -12.99 -14.25
N GLN A 137 7.30 -13.65 -14.91
CA GLN A 137 6.55 -13.09 -16.04
C GLN A 137 5.57 -11.96 -15.65
N TRP A 138 5.27 -11.77 -14.37
CA TRP A 138 4.27 -10.81 -13.89
C TRP A 138 4.88 -9.47 -13.46
N SER A 139 6.09 -9.18 -13.94
CA SER A 139 6.74 -7.88 -13.82
C SER A 139 7.05 -7.28 -15.20
N SER A 140 7.33 -5.98 -15.23
CA SER A 140 7.79 -5.29 -16.43
C SER A 140 9.27 -5.55 -16.75
N TYR A 141 10.00 -6.30 -15.95
CA TYR A 141 11.45 -6.49 -16.10
C TYR A 141 11.87 -7.04 -17.49
N ASN A 142 11.17 -8.09 -17.95
CA ASN A 142 11.49 -8.72 -19.23
C ASN A 142 11.31 -7.79 -20.45
N HIS A 143 10.44 -6.78 -20.34
CA HIS A 143 10.32 -5.72 -21.34
C HIS A 143 11.56 -4.82 -21.33
N TYR A 144 12.02 -4.41 -20.14
CA TYR A 144 13.18 -3.53 -19.96
C TYR A 144 14.50 -4.13 -20.49
N ILE A 145 14.64 -5.44 -20.49
CA ILE A 145 15.85 -6.13 -20.98
C ILE A 145 15.67 -6.71 -22.40
N GLY A 146 14.55 -6.39 -23.07
CA GLY A 146 14.31 -6.77 -24.46
C GLY A 146 13.89 -8.23 -24.69
N LEU A 147 13.57 -9.00 -23.64
CA LEU A 147 13.08 -10.39 -23.79
C LEU A 147 11.61 -10.46 -24.23
N THR A 148 10.81 -9.46 -23.88
CA THR A 148 9.41 -9.35 -24.29
C THR A 148 9.11 -7.92 -24.71
N TYR A 149 8.06 -7.74 -25.52
CA TYR A 149 7.51 -6.42 -25.80
C TYR A 149 6.23 -6.23 -25.01
N ASN A 150 6.06 -5.07 -24.38
CA ASN A 150 4.86 -4.73 -23.61
C ASN A 150 4.49 -3.26 -23.80
N GLU A 151 3.52 -3.00 -24.68
CA GLU A 151 3.01 -1.65 -24.99
C GLU A 151 2.42 -0.88 -23.80
N LEU A 152 2.20 -1.57 -22.68
CA LEU A 152 1.67 -0.96 -21.47
C LEU A 152 2.72 -0.10 -20.75
N VAL A 153 4.02 -0.40 -20.96
CA VAL A 153 5.15 0.19 -20.21
C VAL A 153 5.78 1.32 -21.01
N ASP A 154 5.95 2.45 -20.36
CA ASP A 154 6.67 3.63 -20.87
C ASP A 154 8.10 3.60 -20.32
N GLU A 155 9.02 2.92 -21.04
CA GLU A 155 10.38 2.63 -20.59
C GLU A 155 11.38 3.78 -20.78
N ASP A 156 11.06 4.74 -21.66
CA ASP A 156 12.01 5.76 -22.16
C ASP A 156 12.67 6.56 -21.03
N LEU A 157 11.90 7.02 -20.04
CA LEU A 157 12.39 7.83 -18.94
C LEU A 157 13.49 7.13 -18.12
N ILE A 158 13.37 5.83 -17.94
CA ILE A 158 14.34 5.03 -17.18
C ILE A 158 15.51 4.63 -18.07
N LEU A 159 15.25 4.11 -19.26
CA LEU A 159 16.32 3.62 -20.15
C LEU A 159 17.20 4.73 -20.69
N ALA A 160 16.67 5.93 -20.93
CA ALA A 160 17.45 7.10 -21.38
C ALA A 160 18.54 7.50 -20.38
N GLN A 161 18.43 7.13 -19.11
CA GLN A 161 19.44 7.42 -18.09
C GLN A 161 20.68 6.51 -18.22
N PHE A 162 20.59 5.40 -18.96
CA PHE A 162 21.70 4.47 -19.18
C PHE A 162 22.41 4.74 -20.50
N SER A 163 21.71 4.96 -21.59
CA SER A 163 22.27 5.25 -22.91
C SER A 163 21.24 5.81 -23.87
N MET A 164 21.69 6.58 -24.85
CA MET A 164 20.88 7.00 -26.01
C MET A 164 20.63 5.86 -26.98
N GLN A 165 21.42 4.78 -26.95
CA GLN A 165 21.25 3.59 -27.76
C GLN A 165 20.42 2.56 -26.97
N ILE A 166 19.25 2.23 -27.48
CA ILE A 166 18.27 1.40 -26.76
C ILE A 166 18.80 0.03 -26.36
N ASP A 167 19.53 -0.67 -27.24
CA ASP A 167 20.09 -1.99 -26.94
C ASP A 167 21.16 -1.92 -25.86
N GLN A 168 22.00 -0.86 -25.89
CA GLN A 168 22.98 -0.61 -24.86
C GLN A 168 22.30 -0.24 -23.53
N ALA A 169 21.25 0.58 -23.56
CA ALA A 169 20.50 0.94 -22.38
C ALA A 169 19.88 -0.30 -21.71
N LYS A 170 19.27 -1.21 -22.48
CA LYS A 170 18.70 -2.47 -21.99
C LYS A 170 19.75 -3.38 -21.34
N ASN A 171 20.94 -3.48 -21.94
CA ASN A 171 22.05 -4.27 -21.38
C ASN A 171 22.57 -3.66 -20.07
N LEU A 172 22.73 -2.34 -20.02
CA LEU A 172 23.17 -1.63 -18.82
C LEU A 172 22.13 -1.71 -17.71
N TYR A 173 20.84 -1.56 -18.04
CA TYR A 173 19.75 -1.74 -17.10
C TYR A 173 19.72 -3.16 -16.51
N ARG A 174 19.90 -4.18 -17.35
CA ARG A 174 20.03 -5.57 -16.86
C ARG A 174 21.16 -5.71 -15.84
N SER A 175 22.35 -5.18 -16.17
CA SER A 175 23.49 -5.23 -15.26
C SER A 175 23.22 -4.47 -13.95
N PHE A 176 22.53 -3.34 -14.03
CA PHE A 176 22.13 -2.54 -12.88
C PHE A 176 21.16 -3.29 -11.95
N VAL A 177 20.14 -3.97 -12.51
CA VAL A 177 19.16 -4.72 -11.72
C VAL A 177 19.78 -5.94 -11.04
N LEU A 178 20.72 -6.63 -11.72
CA LEU A 178 21.37 -7.84 -11.20
C LEU A 178 22.54 -7.55 -10.26
N LYS A 179 22.93 -6.29 -10.08
CA LYS A 179 24.00 -5.93 -9.16
C LYS A 179 23.55 -6.18 -7.72
N ASP A 180 24.33 -6.93 -6.98
CA ASP A 180 24.09 -7.26 -5.57
C ASP A 180 24.53 -6.06 -4.68
N GLU A 181 23.85 -4.93 -4.83
CA GLU A 181 24.03 -3.76 -3.99
C GLU A 181 22.75 -3.52 -3.22
N GLU A 182 22.85 -3.43 -1.90
CA GLU A 182 21.74 -2.93 -1.08
C GLU A 182 21.43 -1.49 -1.50
N ALA A 183 20.17 -1.20 -1.71
CA ALA A 183 19.75 0.17 -1.98
C ALA A 183 20.04 1.02 -0.73
N ASP A 184 20.73 2.14 -0.89
CA ASP A 184 20.98 3.12 0.18
C ASP A 184 19.69 3.76 0.74
N ARG A 185 18.55 3.40 0.18
CA ARG A 185 17.24 3.97 0.49
C ARG A 185 16.23 2.90 0.88
N THR A 186 15.43 3.24 1.89
CA THR A 186 14.24 2.47 2.24
C THR A 186 13.09 2.90 1.34
N PHE A 187 12.53 1.97 0.57
CA PHE A 187 11.34 2.21 -0.24
C PHE A 187 10.07 1.94 0.55
N LEU A 188 8.99 2.58 0.14
CA LEU A 188 7.67 2.19 0.61
C LEU A 188 7.47 0.71 0.31
N ASP A 189 7.35 -0.10 1.35
CA ASP A 189 7.15 -1.53 1.24
C ASP A 189 5.98 -1.98 2.11
N ILE A 190 5.64 -3.21 1.93
CA ILE A 190 4.71 -3.91 2.82
C ILE A 190 5.59 -4.58 3.88
N ASP A 191 5.94 -3.82 4.93
CA ASP A 191 6.64 -4.42 6.06
C ASP A 191 5.83 -5.59 6.58
N GLU A 192 6.39 -6.80 6.51
CA GLU A 192 5.85 -7.96 7.20
C GLU A 192 5.79 -7.70 8.71
N ASN A 193 6.66 -6.83 9.19
CA ASN A 193 6.72 -6.34 10.57
C ASN A 193 5.70 -5.23 10.89
N GLU A 194 4.95 -4.67 9.92
CA GLU A 194 3.89 -3.69 10.27
C GLU A 194 2.85 -4.27 11.24
N GLN A 195 2.68 -5.59 11.29
CA GLN A 195 1.81 -6.22 12.30
C GLN A 195 2.48 -6.31 13.67
N GLU A 196 3.78 -6.59 13.75
CA GLU A 196 4.52 -6.54 15.03
C GLU A 196 4.70 -5.10 15.49
N ILE A 197 5.17 -4.19 14.63
CA ILE A 197 5.37 -2.77 14.97
C ILE A 197 4.03 -2.08 15.26
N ASN A 198 2.96 -2.37 14.51
CA ASN A 198 1.62 -1.87 14.83
C ASN A 198 1.02 -2.60 16.03
N GLY A 199 1.31 -3.88 16.24
CA GLY A 199 0.93 -4.63 17.42
C GLY A 199 1.56 -4.04 18.69
N ASP A 200 2.86 -3.83 18.68
CA ASP A 200 3.60 -3.22 19.79
C ASP A 200 3.19 -1.76 20.02
N ARG A 201 3.01 -0.98 18.96
CA ARG A 201 2.52 0.40 19.04
C ARG A 201 1.09 0.47 19.56
N ILE A 202 0.21 -0.41 19.10
CA ILE A 202 -1.16 -0.52 19.63
C ILE A 202 -1.13 -0.98 21.09
N ALA A 203 -0.27 -1.93 21.45
CA ALA A 203 -0.13 -2.38 22.84
C ALA A 203 0.33 -1.24 23.76
N ILE A 204 1.32 -0.47 23.35
CA ILE A 204 1.80 0.72 24.10
C ILE A 204 0.69 1.77 24.22
N GLU A 205 -0.02 2.05 23.13
CA GLU A 205 -1.14 2.99 23.13
C GLU A 205 -2.34 2.47 23.93
N CYS A 206 -2.58 1.15 23.99
CA CYS A 206 -3.58 0.54 24.87
C CYS A 206 -3.23 0.74 26.35
N GLN A 207 -1.98 0.46 26.75
CA GLN A 207 -1.51 0.71 28.10
C GLN A 207 -1.67 2.18 28.50
N ARG A 208 -1.31 3.11 27.59
CA ARG A 208 -1.52 4.54 27.79
C ARG A 208 -3.01 4.89 27.94
N GLY A 209 -3.86 4.29 27.10
CA GLY A 209 -5.31 4.49 27.17
C GLY A 209 -5.92 3.97 28.46
N GLU A 210 -5.50 2.80 28.93
CA GLU A 210 -5.91 2.25 30.21
C GLU A 210 -5.46 3.14 31.37
N GLN A 211 -4.24 3.67 31.31
CA GLN A 211 -3.74 4.62 32.31
C GLN A 211 -4.57 5.89 32.41
N ILE A 212 -4.95 6.49 31.25
CA ILE A 212 -5.83 7.65 31.19
C ILE A 212 -7.18 7.36 31.88
N VAL A 213 -7.77 6.21 31.58
CA VAL A 213 -9.06 5.82 32.20
C VAL A 213 -8.91 5.60 33.71
N MET A 214 -7.81 5.01 34.17
CA MET A 214 -7.51 4.85 35.61
C MET A 214 -7.40 6.21 36.31
N GLU A 215 -6.68 7.16 35.72
CA GLU A 215 -6.53 8.51 36.27
C GLU A 215 -7.86 9.26 36.34
N MET A 216 -8.70 9.12 35.30
CA MET A 216 -10.05 9.70 35.28
C MET A 216 -10.96 9.08 36.35
N ALA A 217 -10.85 7.78 36.60
CA ALA A 217 -11.61 7.09 37.66
C ALA A 217 -11.12 7.52 39.04
N ALA A 218 -9.80 7.55 39.27
CA ALA A 218 -9.18 7.97 40.53
C ALA A 218 -9.54 9.42 40.90
N SER A 219 -9.56 10.35 39.94
CA SER A 219 -9.96 11.74 40.15
C SER A 219 -11.40 11.90 40.68
N ARG A 220 -12.24 10.88 40.47
CA ARG A 220 -13.62 10.80 40.95
C ARG A 220 -13.81 9.87 42.15
N GLN A 221 -12.72 9.38 42.70
CA GLN A 221 -12.69 8.43 43.84
C GLN A 221 -13.49 7.14 43.53
N LEU A 222 -13.46 6.68 42.26
CA LEU A 222 -14.12 5.48 41.78
C LEU A 222 -13.11 4.46 41.30
N ASP A 223 -13.43 3.17 41.42
CA ASP A 223 -12.75 2.14 40.64
C ASP A 223 -13.15 2.22 39.15
N VAL A 224 -12.31 1.69 38.27
CA VAL A 224 -12.50 1.77 36.80
C VAL A 224 -13.82 1.15 36.37
N GLU A 225 -14.22 0.04 36.98
CA GLU A 225 -15.46 -0.65 36.62
C GLU A 225 -16.69 0.19 36.94
N ARG A 226 -16.76 0.77 38.14
CA ARG A 226 -17.86 1.70 38.54
C ARG A 226 -17.85 2.97 37.71
N PHE A 227 -16.66 3.50 37.41
CA PHE A 227 -16.50 4.66 36.55
C PHE A 227 -17.09 4.42 35.15
N LEU A 228 -16.75 3.29 34.50
CA LEU A 228 -17.22 2.94 33.16
C LEU A 228 -18.69 2.47 33.09
N ARG A 229 -19.28 2.01 34.19
CA ARG A 229 -20.73 1.72 34.27
C ARG A 229 -21.58 2.97 34.09
N ASN A 230 -21.11 4.11 34.54
CA ASN A 230 -21.79 5.37 34.35
C ASN A 230 -21.63 5.86 32.91
N ARG A 231 -22.72 6.07 32.19
CA ARG A 231 -22.73 6.45 30.77
C ARG A 231 -21.97 7.77 30.50
N LEU A 232 -22.14 8.79 31.37
CA LEU A 232 -21.48 10.09 31.19
C LEU A 232 -19.97 9.97 31.36
N ASN A 233 -19.52 9.25 32.36
CA ASN A 233 -18.10 9.01 32.61
C ASN A 233 -17.45 8.22 31.46
N ARG A 234 -18.13 7.17 31.00
CA ARG A 234 -17.68 6.36 29.87
C ARG A 234 -17.56 7.17 28.58
N ASN A 235 -18.54 8.02 28.29
CA ASN A 235 -18.50 8.90 27.13
C ASN A 235 -17.36 9.92 27.22
N ALA A 236 -17.09 10.45 28.43
CA ALA A 236 -15.96 11.33 28.67
C ALA A 236 -14.62 10.59 28.45
N ALA A 237 -14.50 9.34 28.91
CA ALA A 237 -13.32 8.54 28.66
C ALA A 237 -13.10 8.27 27.16
N ILE A 238 -14.15 7.93 26.41
CA ILE A 238 -14.08 7.71 24.96
C ILE A 238 -13.61 8.98 24.26
N TRP A 239 -14.14 10.13 24.65
CA TRP A 239 -13.75 11.42 24.08
C TRP A 239 -12.27 11.71 24.34
N GLU A 240 -11.82 11.54 25.60
CA GLU A 240 -10.42 11.76 26.00
C GLU A 240 -9.47 10.84 25.25
N LEU A 241 -9.79 9.55 25.15
CA LEU A 241 -8.99 8.57 24.40
C LEU A 241 -8.89 8.93 22.90
N LYS A 242 -9.95 9.46 22.30
CA LYS A 242 -9.91 9.95 20.91
C LYS A 242 -9.00 11.15 20.72
N GLN A 243 -8.82 11.99 21.73
CA GLN A 243 -7.98 13.18 21.68
C GLN A 243 -6.52 12.88 22.00
N GLN A 244 -6.26 12.01 22.97
CA GLN A 244 -4.92 11.79 23.53
C GLN A 244 -4.19 10.55 23.00
N THR A 245 -4.89 9.66 22.27
CA THR A 245 -4.29 8.42 21.76
C THR A 245 -4.52 8.25 20.26
N SER A 246 -3.69 7.44 19.62
CA SER A 246 -3.88 7.03 18.23
C SER A 246 -4.64 5.70 18.09
N LEU A 247 -5.33 5.24 19.14
CA LEU A 247 -6.04 3.98 19.17
C LEU A 247 -7.15 3.87 18.13
N PRO A 248 -7.27 2.71 17.45
CA PRO A 248 -8.44 2.39 16.65
C PRO A 248 -9.73 2.38 17.50
N LEU A 249 -10.88 2.76 16.92
CA LEU A 249 -12.16 2.78 17.62
C LEU A 249 -12.52 1.43 18.27
N LYS A 250 -12.09 0.33 17.68
CA LYS A 250 -12.24 -1.02 18.21
C LYS A 250 -11.52 -1.20 19.56
N GLU A 251 -10.30 -0.71 19.67
CA GLU A 251 -9.51 -0.82 20.90
C GLU A 251 -10.03 0.15 21.98
N ILE A 252 -10.41 1.37 21.59
CA ILE A 252 -11.12 2.30 22.50
C ILE A 252 -12.40 1.64 23.05
N GLY A 253 -13.14 0.92 22.19
CA GLY A 253 -14.34 0.20 22.61
C GLY A 253 -14.05 -0.89 23.63
N LYS A 254 -12.95 -1.64 23.48
CA LYS A 254 -12.51 -2.66 24.44
C LYS A 254 -12.16 -2.04 25.80
N ILE A 255 -11.34 -1.00 25.82
CA ILE A 255 -10.94 -0.28 27.04
C ILE A 255 -12.16 0.30 27.77
N CYS A 256 -13.16 0.80 27.05
CA CYS A 256 -14.33 1.45 27.60
C CYS A 256 -15.52 0.51 27.85
N GLY A 257 -15.29 -0.79 28.01
CA GLY A 257 -16.32 -1.76 28.40
C GLY A 257 -16.94 -2.54 27.24
N ASN A 258 -16.12 -2.95 26.27
CA ASN A 258 -16.47 -3.79 25.11
C ASN A 258 -17.59 -3.22 24.22
N LEU A 259 -17.51 -1.93 23.92
CA LEU A 259 -18.43 -1.28 23.00
C LEU A 259 -18.08 -1.57 21.54
N SER A 260 -19.10 -1.62 20.68
CA SER A 260 -18.88 -1.72 19.22
C SER A 260 -18.28 -0.44 18.65
N GLU A 261 -17.52 -0.55 17.56
CA GLU A 261 -16.92 0.59 16.85
C GLU A 261 -17.96 1.65 16.47
N SER A 262 -19.12 1.20 15.98
CA SER A 262 -20.23 2.12 15.64
C SER A 262 -20.66 2.97 16.85
N ARG A 263 -20.75 2.36 18.02
CA ARG A 263 -21.14 3.05 19.24
C ARG A 263 -20.08 4.04 19.74
N VAL A 264 -18.79 3.68 19.59
CA VAL A 264 -17.66 4.56 19.91
C VAL A 264 -17.58 5.72 18.90
N SER A 265 -17.91 5.50 17.64
CA SER A 265 -17.90 6.52 16.58
C SER A 265 -18.92 7.65 16.83
N HIS A 266 -20.05 7.33 17.41
CA HIS A 266 -21.16 8.29 17.67
C HIS A 266 -21.00 9.12 18.96
N ILE A 267 -19.96 8.88 19.73
CA ILE A 267 -19.58 9.64 20.92
C ILE A 267 -18.40 10.56 20.60
#